data_5cd82ceaab4ac72759cf121a7d18c80a
#
_entry.id   5cd82ceaab4ac72759cf121a7d18c80a
#
_cell.length_a   1.000
_cell.length_b   1.000
_cell.length_c   1.000
_cell.angle_alpha   90.00
_cell.angle_beta   90.00
_cell.angle_gamma   90.00
#
_symmetry.space_group_name_H-M   'P 1'
#
loop_
_entity.id
_entity.type
_entity.pdbx_description
1 polymer ?
#
loop_
_entity_poly.entity_id
_entity_poly.type
_entity_poly.pdbx_seq_one_letter_code
_entity_poly.pdbx_strand_id
1 'polypeptide(L)'
;MLIGAAALTGCGAAQGMTRQDRGLTGERITTEGFEPVGFSDWTDAEPEYLLYPGDEIEIATPTAPELTRTLKVGPDGRVALPLIGQVMAADRTLFELETNVSSALASQLVRPVVEITLKQAGPLKVWVTGEVRTPGVYDMPGDIDALQAVVMAGGYLPSARSNKVGVIRRGPGGTRMFRAIDLRERRGEVVALRRGDMIWVPRSTLGELANFFTQVKAALPVGFNYTINGQYQQF
;
A
#
# COMPACT_ATOMS: atom_id res chain seq x y z
N MET A 1 -48.40 77.79 13.62
CA MET A 1 -47.22 77.57 14.48
C MET A 1 -47.19 76.11 14.88
N LEU A 2 -46.46 75.27 14.17
CA LEU A 2 -46.36 73.88 14.47
C LEU A 2 -44.87 73.55 14.60
N ILE A 3 -44.51 73.09 15.76
CA ILE A 3 -43.15 72.72 16.13
C ILE A 3 -43.04 71.20 15.93
N GLY A 4 -42.27 70.77 14.95
CA GLY A 4 -41.99 69.39 14.69
C GLY A 4 -40.84 68.88 15.59
N ALA A 5 -41.10 67.82 16.34
CA ALA A 5 -40.07 67.09 17.07
C ALA A 5 -39.51 65.97 16.22
N ALA A 6 -38.25 66.04 15.91
CA ALA A 6 -37.50 64.96 15.23
C ALA A 6 -36.96 64.01 16.30
N ALA A 7 -37.42 62.77 16.30
CA ALA A 7 -36.88 61.68 17.11
C ALA A 7 -35.71 61.04 16.36
N LEU A 8 -34.49 61.13 16.90
CA LEU A 8 -33.29 60.42 16.49
C LEU A 8 -33.27 59.04 17.16
N THR A 9 -33.65 58.02 16.46
CA THR A 9 -33.41 56.63 16.85
C THR A 9 -32.05 56.16 16.29
N GLY A 10 -31.03 56.29 17.13
CA GLY A 10 -29.73 55.72 16.88
C GLY A 10 -29.70 54.23 17.26
N CYS A 11 -29.93 53.35 16.32
CA CYS A 11 -29.62 51.95 16.47
C CYS A 11 -28.12 51.75 16.23
N GLY A 12 -27.35 51.75 17.30
CA GLY A 12 -25.95 51.31 17.24
C GLY A 12 -25.90 49.80 17.09
N ALA A 13 -25.69 49.34 15.86
CA ALA A 13 -25.31 47.98 15.63
C ALA A 13 -23.88 47.78 16.20
N ALA A 14 -23.80 47.12 17.33
CA ALA A 14 -22.55 46.62 17.85
C ALA A 14 -22.01 45.58 16.86
N GLN A 15 -21.13 46.04 15.96
CA GLN A 15 -20.30 45.11 15.19
C GLN A 15 -19.38 44.42 16.17
N GLY A 16 -19.73 43.15 16.47
CA GLY A 16 -18.86 42.26 17.20
C GLY A 16 -17.55 42.14 16.44
N MET A 17 -16.51 42.78 17.01
CA MET A 17 -15.13 42.51 16.62
C MET A 17 -14.87 41.04 16.89
N THR A 18 -14.98 40.23 15.84
CA THR A 18 -14.42 38.90 15.88
C THR A 18 -12.91 39.04 16.01
N ARG A 19 -12.45 38.77 17.21
CA ARG A 19 -11.05 38.67 17.59
C ARG A 19 -10.43 37.67 16.58
N GLN A 20 -9.74 38.17 15.56
CA GLN A 20 -8.88 37.34 14.75
C GLN A 20 -7.77 36.85 15.68
N ASP A 21 -7.93 35.63 16.14
CA ASP A 21 -6.85 34.87 16.74
C ASP A 21 -5.76 34.69 15.66
N ARG A 22 -4.78 35.60 15.67
CA ARG A 22 -3.49 35.42 14.99
C ARG A 22 -2.69 34.41 15.81
N GLY A 23 -3.23 33.23 15.95
CA GLY A 23 -2.55 32.05 16.46
C GLY A 23 -1.86 31.36 15.30
N LEU A 24 -0.52 31.38 15.31
CA LEU A 24 0.39 30.40 14.71
C LEU A 24 -0.13 29.76 13.41
N THR A 25 0.20 30.39 12.25
CA THR A 25 -0.04 29.84 10.91
C THR A 25 -1.39 29.10 10.79
N GLY A 26 -2.46 29.89 10.85
CA GLY A 26 -3.82 29.37 10.85
C GLY A 26 -4.24 28.82 9.50
N GLU A 27 -3.95 27.60 9.23
CA GLU A 27 -4.82 26.81 8.41
C GLU A 27 -5.93 26.31 9.33
N ARG A 28 -7.13 26.90 9.21
CA ARG A 28 -8.32 26.41 9.91
C ARG A 28 -8.43 24.92 9.60
N ILE A 29 -8.35 24.11 10.65
CA ILE A 29 -8.83 22.73 10.57
C ILE A 29 -10.35 22.87 10.44
N THR A 30 -10.84 22.94 9.22
CA THR A 30 -12.24 22.71 8.98
C THR A 30 -12.44 21.22 9.12
N THR A 31 -13.24 20.80 10.07
CA THR A 31 -13.77 19.43 10.17
C THR A 31 -14.75 19.15 9.02
N GLU A 32 -14.99 20.11 8.14
CA GLU A 32 -15.72 19.98 6.90
C GLU A 32 -14.84 19.22 5.90
N GLY A 33 -15.12 17.94 5.72
CA GLY A 33 -14.35 17.04 4.85
C GLY A 33 -13.74 15.84 5.58
N PHE A 34 -13.85 15.78 6.91
CA PHE A 34 -13.85 14.49 7.58
C PHE A 34 -15.23 13.87 7.35
N GLU A 35 -15.43 13.27 6.21
CA GLU A 35 -16.39 12.19 6.17
C GLU A 35 -15.94 11.19 7.23
N PRO A 36 -16.84 10.81 8.18
CA PRO A 36 -16.50 9.70 9.05
C PRO A 36 -16.08 8.58 8.10
N VAL A 37 -14.81 8.16 8.18
CA VAL A 37 -14.35 6.95 7.52
C VAL A 37 -15.13 5.85 8.23
N GLY A 38 -16.36 5.61 7.76
CA GLY A 38 -17.06 4.39 8.08
C GLY A 38 -16.12 3.30 7.60
N PHE A 39 -15.84 2.32 8.45
CA PHE A 39 -15.23 1.10 7.97
C PHE A 39 -16.09 0.66 6.80
N SER A 40 -15.53 0.76 5.59
CA SER A 40 -16.23 0.30 4.40
C SER A 40 -16.44 -1.20 4.60
N ASP A 41 -17.68 -1.64 4.45
CA ASP A 41 -17.93 -3.07 4.39
C ASP A 41 -17.10 -3.65 3.23
N TRP A 42 -16.58 -4.83 3.44
CA TRP A 42 -15.89 -5.56 2.38
C TRP A 42 -16.85 -5.75 1.20
N THR A 43 -16.39 -5.48 0.00
CA THR A 43 -17.18 -5.61 -1.22
C THR A 43 -16.45 -6.49 -2.23
N ASP A 44 -17.17 -7.03 -3.21
CA ASP A 44 -16.57 -7.80 -4.31
C ASP A 44 -15.64 -6.96 -5.21
N ALA A 45 -15.59 -5.64 -4.98
CA ALA A 45 -14.67 -4.73 -5.67
C ALA A 45 -13.26 -4.70 -5.04
N GLU A 46 -13.08 -5.31 -3.86
CA GLU A 46 -11.75 -5.42 -3.25
C GLU A 46 -10.81 -6.27 -4.13
N PRO A 47 -9.53 -5.90 -4.22
CA PRO A 47 -8.58 -6.66 -5.01
C PRO A 47 -8.42 -8.08 -4.46
N GLU A 48 -8.53 -9.07 -5.35
CA GLU A 48 -8.32 -10.46 -4.99
C GLU A 48 -6.92 -10.71 -4.43
N TYR A 49 -6.82 -11.66 -3.49
CA TYR A 49 -5.54 -12.07 -2.93
C TYR A 49 -4.65 -12.70 -4.01
N LEU A 50 -3.46 -12.18 -4.15
CA LEU A 50 -2.43 -12.75 -5.02
C LEU A 50 -1.51 -13.65 -4.19
N LEU A 51 -1.31 -14.87 -4.66
CA LEU A 51 -0.39 -15.83 -4.04
C LEU A 51 1.06 -15.33 -4.07
N TYR A 52 1.81 -15.72 -3.05
CA TYR A 52 3.20 -15.29 -2.88
C TYR A 52 4.10 -16.43 -2.43
N PRO A 53 5.42 -16.36 -2.69
CA PRO A 53 6.37 -17.31 -2.12
C PRO A 53 6.23 -17.40 -0.59
N GLY A 54 6.10 -18.62 -0.09
CA GLY A 54 5.90 -18.89 1.32
C GLY A 54 4.45 -19.12 1.74
N ASP A 55 3.47 -18.86 0.87
CA ASP A 55 2.07 -19.20 1.12
C ASP A 55 1.90 -20.73 1.13
N GLU A 56 1.02 -21.21 1.99
CA GLU A 56 0.63 -22.61 2.06
C GLU A 56 -0.78 -22.77 1.49
N ILE A 57 -0.90 -23.56 0.44
CA ILE A 57 -2.15 -23.80 -0.26
C ILE A 57 -2.47 -25.29 -0.25
N GLU A 58 -3.74 -25.62 -0.18
CA GLU A 58 -4.23 -26.96 -0.45
C GLU A 58 -4.79 -27.01 -1.86
N ILE A 59 -4.31 -27.96 -2.63
CA ILE A 59 -4.82 -28.27 -3.96
C ILE A 59 -5.59 -29.57 -3.85
N ALA A 60 -6.90 -29.47 -3.90
CA ALA A 60 -7.81 -30.61 -3.90
C ALA A 60 -8.20 -30.99 -5.32
N THR A 61 -8.18 -32.29 -5.60
CA THR A 61 -8.60 -32.84 -6.89
C THR A 61 -9.69 -33.88 -6.62
N PRO A 62 -10.97 -33.51 -6.54
CA PRO A 62 -12.06 -34.43 -6.19
C PRO A 62 -12.18 -35.62 -7.15
N THR A 63 -11.77 -35.45 -8.41
CA THR A 63 -11.76 -36.50 -9.45
C THR A 63 -10.58 -37.46 -9.33
N ALA A 64 -9.55 -37.08 -8.56
CA ALA A 64 -8.34 -37.89 -8.29
C ALA A 64 -7.80 -37.57 -6.89
N PRO A 65 -8.45 -38.06 -5.82
CA PRO A 65 -8.14 -37.68 -4.43
C PRO A 65 -6.68 -37.97 -4.03
N GLU A 66 -6.01 -38.90 -4.67
CA GLU A 66 -4.59 -39.21 -4.47
C GLU A 66 -3.65 -38.07 -4.87
N LEU A 67 -4.14 -37.10 -5.64
CA LEU A 67 -3.39 -35.91 -6.05
C LEU A 67 -3.60 -34.73 -5.08
N THR A 68 -4.59 -34.83 -4.17
CA THR A 68 -4.86 -33.79 -3.17
C THR A 68 -3.67 -33.61 -2.25
N ARG A 69 -3.16 -32.38 -2.12
CA ARG A 69 -1.97 -32.05 -1.34
C ARG A 69 -2.02 -30.64 -0.78
N THR A 70 -1.42 -30.49 0.38
CA THR A 70 -1.02 -29.19 0.91
C THR A 70 0.41 -28.92 0.47
N LEU A 71 0.64 -27.77 -0.18
CA LEU A 71 1.91 -27.38 -0.76
C LEU A 71 2.25 -25.96 -0.35
N LYS A 72 3.55 -25.70 -0.23
CA LYS A 72 4.05 -24.36 0.01
C LYS A 72 4.59 -23.77 -1.29
N VAL A 73 4.22 -22.53 -1.58
CA VAL A 73 4.77 -21.81 -2.72
C VAL A 73 6.26 -21.59 -2.52
N GLY A 74 7.06 -22.09 -3.45
CA GLY A 74 8.52 -22.01 -3.40
C GLY A 74 9.05 -20.57 -3.47
N PRO A 75 10.32 -20.36 -3.18
CA PRO A 75 10.95 -19.04 -3.28
C PRO A 75 11.02 -18.52 -4.72
N ASP A 76 10.92 -19.42 -5.69
CA ASP A 76 10.83 -19.15 -7.13
C ASP A 76 9.40 -18.85 -7.59
N GLY A 77 8.43 -18.83 -6.67
CA GLY A 77 7.02 -18.58 -6.95
C GLY A 77 6.25 -19.78 -7.50
N ARG A 78 6.83 -20.99 -7.46
CA ARG A 78 6.22 -22.18 -8.05
C ARG A 78 5.75 -23.16 -7.01
N VAL A 79 4.79 -23.98 -7.39
CA VAL A 79 4.36 -25.20 -6.68
C VAL A 79 4.65 -26.42 -7.52
N ALA A 80 5.07 -27.51 -6.89
CA ALA A 80 5.36 -28.76 -7.57
C ALA A 80 4.20 -29.74 -7.39
N LEU A 81 3.58 -30.15 -8.49
CA LEU A 81 2.46 -31.06 -8.53
C LEU A 81 2.85 -32.38 -9.24
N PRO A 82 2.34 -33.52 -8.77
CA PRO A 82 2.47 -34.76 -9.52
C PRO A 82 1.89 -34.61 -10.94
N LEU A 83 2.39 -35.38 -11.87
CA LEU A 83 1.98 -35.48 -13.27
C LEU A 83 2.32 -34.24 -14.13
N ILE A 84 2.23 -33.03 -13.60
CA ILE A 84 2.42 -31.79 -14.37
C ILE A 84 3.69 -31.00 -13.99
N GLY A 85 4.38 -31.43 -12.92
CA GLY A 85 5.61 -30.78 -12.49
C GLY A 85 5.40 -29.41 -11.81
N GLN A 86 6.23 -28.44 -12.17
CA GLN A 86 6.21 -27.10 -11.55
C GLN A 86 5.26 -26.16 -12.27
N VAL A 87 4.36 -25.53 -11.50
CA VAL A 87 3.40 -24.53 -11.98
C VAL A 87 3.66 -23.21 -11.27
N MET A 88 3.62 -22.09 -12.00
CA MET A 88 3.74 -20.76 -11.43
C MET A 88 2.49 -20.42 -10.62
N ALA A 89 2.68 -20.15 -9.35
CA ALA A 89 1.61 -19.77 -8.41
C ALA A 89 1.73 -18.30 -7.97
N ALA A 90 2.94 -17.76 -7.85
CA ALA A 90 3.13 -16.38 -7.41
C ALA A 90 2.54 -15.37 -8.40
N ASP A 91 2.04 -14.24 -7.85
CA ASP A 91 1.37 -13.16 -8.57
C ASP A 91 0.11 -13.62 -9.34
N ARG A 92 -0.53 -14.70 -8.87
CA ARG A 92 -1.80 -15.21 -9.41
C ARG A 92 -2.86 -15.27 -8.32
N THR A 93 -4.11 -15.11 -8.72
CA THR A 93 -5.24 -15.40 -7.85
C THR A 93 -5.41 -16.91 -7.67
N LEU A 94 -6.18 -17.32 -6.68
CA LEU A 94 -6.51 -18.75 -6.49
C LEU A 94 -7.21 -19.30 -7.74
N PHE A 95 -8.16 -18.55 -8.28
CA PHE A 95 -8.91 -18.92 -9.48
C PHE A 95 -8.02 -19.07 -10.74
N GLU A 96 -7.08 -18.15 -10.94
CA GLU A 96 -6.12 -18.26 -12.05
C GLU A 96 -5.23 -19.49 -11.91
N LEU A 97 -4.81 -19.82 -10.68
CA LEU A 97 -4.02 -21.00 -10.41
C LEU A 97 -4.83 -22.28 -10.61
N GLU A 98 -6.09 -22.33 -10.17
CA GLU A 98 -7.03 -23.44 -10.44
C GLU A 98 -7.16 -23.71 -11.93
N THR A 99 -7.40 -22.66 -12.70
CA THR A 99 -7.53 -22.74 -14.17
C THR A 99 -6.25 -23.30 -14.81
N ASN A 100 -5.09 -22.82 -14.37
CA ASN A 100 -3.80 -23.25 -14.91
C ASN A 100 -3.51 -24.71 -14.57
N VAL A 101 -3.75 -25.12 -13.32
CA VAL A 101 -3.52 -26.50 -12.87
C VAL A 101 -4.50 -27.45 -13.56
N SER A 102 -5.78 -27.08 -13.64
CA SER A 102 -6.81 -27.87 -14.32
C SER A 102 -6.45 -28.08 -15.81
N SER A 103 -6.05 -27.01 -16.48
CA SER A 103 -5.63 -27.08 -17.90
C SER A 103 -4.39 -27.98 -18.10
N ALA A 104 -3.42 -27.90 -17.19
CA ALA A 104 -2.23 -28.74 -17.25
C ALA A 104 -2.56 -30.23 -16.99
N LEU A 105 -3.44 -30.51 -16.01
CA LEU A 105 -3.89 -31.88 -15.70
C LEU A 105 -4.77 -32.50 -16.78
N ALA A 106 -5.45 -31.71 -17.60
CA ALA A 106 -6.30 -32.20 -18.70
C ALA A 106 -5.56 -33.04 -19.71
N SER A 107 -4.21 -32.96 -19.77
CA SER A 107 -3.37 -33.82 -20.60
C SER A 107 -3.23 -35.25 -20.02
N GLN A 108 -3.49 -35.44 -18.74
CA GLN A 108 -3.29 -36.70 -17.99
C GLN A 108 -4.59 -37.28 -17.42
N LEU A 109 -5.57 -36.44 -17.19
CA LEU A 109 -6.83 -36.78 -16.54
C LEU A 109 -8.03 -36.39 -17.40
N VAL A 110 -9.09 -37.19 -17.32
CA VAL A 110 -10.35 -36.88 -18.00
C VAL A 110 -11.16 -35.93 -17.11
N ARG A 111 -11.37 -34.68 -17.56
CA ARG A 111 -12.15 -33.65 -16.88
C ARG A 111 -11.66 -33.43 -15.42
N PRO A 112 -10.41 -33.00 -15.23
CA PRO A 112 -9.93 -32.72 -13.89
C PRO A 112 -10.70 -31.53 -13.30
N VAL A 113 -11.20 -31.72 -12.08
CA VAL A 113 -11.74 -30.65 -11.24
C VAL A 113 -10.67 -30.33 -10.20
N VAL A 114 -10.30 -29.07 -10.10
CA VAL A 114 -9.27 -28.59 -9.18
C VAL A 114 -9.87 -27.48 -8.33
N GLU A 115 -9.69 -27.58 -7.03
CA GLU A 115 -10.09 -26.57 -6.05
C GLU A 115 -8.84 -26.18 -5.25
N ILE A 116 -8.57 -24.89 -5.14
CA ILE A 116 -7.41 -24.38 -4.41
C ILE A 116 -7.84 -23.51 -3.25
N THR A 117 -7.38 -23.86 -2.08
CA THR A 117 -7.67 -23.12 -0.84
C THR A 117 -6.37 -22.59 -0.23
N LEU A 118 -6.34 -21.32 0.16
CA LEU A 118 -5.27 -20.75 0.94
C LEU A 118 -5.42 -21.26 2.40
N LYS A 119 -4.47 -22.08 2.85
CA LYS A 119 -4.43 -22.57 4.25
C LYS A 119 -3.76 -21.58 5.17
N GLN A 120 -2.65 -21.01 4.71
CA GLN A 120 -1.89 -20.04 5.49
C GLN A 120 -1.19 -19.07 4.56
N ALA A 121 -1.43 -17.78 4.76
CA ALA A 121 -0.62 -16.77 4.13
C ALA A 121 0.80 -16.80 4.69
N GLY A 122 1.78 -16.76 3.81
CA GLY A 122 3.18 -16.65 4.21
C GLY A 122 3.44 -15.33 4.94
N PRO A 123 4.64 -15.15 5.53
CA PRO A 123 4.94 -13.95 6.30
C PRO A 123 4.80 -12.69 5.44
N LEU A 124 3.88 -11.82 5.85
CA LEU A 124 3.67 -10.50 5.26
C LEU A 124 4.68 -9.54 5.87
N LYS A 125 5.67 -9.11 5.11
CA LYS A 125 6.72 -8.22 5.61
C LYS A 125 6.85 -6.97 4.76
N VAL A 126 7.13 -5.85 5.43
CA VAL A 126 7.50 -4.58 4.82
C VAL A 126 8.83 -4.12 5.39
N TRP A 127 9.57 -3.38 4.59
CA TRP A 127 10.83 -2.77 4.99
C TRP A 127 10.63 -1.28 5.20
N VAL A 128 11.07 -0.77 6.35
CA VAL A 128 11.03 0.66 6.64
C VAL A 128 12.45 1.14 6.88
N THR A 129 12.88 2.17 6.15
CA THR A 129 14.24 2.68 6.20
C THR A 129 14.28 4.20 6.10
N GLY A 130 15.42 4.80 6.39
CA GLY A 130 15.64 6.24 6.39
C GLY A 130 15.38 6.88 7.74
N GLU A 131 14.84 8.08 7.77
CA GLU A 131 14.65 8.92 8.96
C GLU A 131 13.43 8.49 9.79
N VAL A 132 13.45 7.26 10.25
CA VAL A 132 12.52 6.70 11.23
C VAL A 132 13.27 6.29 12.50
N ARG A 133 12.57 6.15 13.61
CA ARG A 133 13.20 5.86 14.90
C ARG A 133 13.90 4.49 14.92
N THR A 134 13.29 3.48 14.36
CA THR A 134 13.80 2.11 14.28
C THR A 134 13.65 1.58 12.85
N PRO A 135 14.65 1.84 11.97
CA PRO A 135 14.66 1.22 10.64
C PRO A 135 14.72 -0.31 10.75
N GLY A 136 13.98 -1.01 9.92
CA GLY A 136 13.95 -2.48 10.00
C GLY A 136 12.93 -3.15 9.10
N VAL A 137 12.73 -4.43 9.35
CA VAL A 137 11.71 -5.26 8.71
C VAL A 137 10.58 -5.50 9.70
N TYR A 138 9.36 -5.25 9.26
CA TYR A 138 8.17 -5.34 10.10
C TYR A 138 7.20 -6.35 9.53
N ASP A 139 6.60 -7.15 10.41
CA ASP A 139 5.51 -8.04 10.05
C ASP A 139 4.22 -7.21 9.93
N MET A 140 3.48 -7.42 8.84
CA MET A 140 2.16 -6.80 8.66
C MET A 140 1.11 -7.68 9.36
N PRO A 141 0.37 -7.15 10.33
CA PRO A 141 -0.71 -7.91 10.98
C PRO A 141 -1.94 -8.11 10.09
N GLY A 142 -1.99 -7.45 8.96
CA GLY A 142 -3.05 -7.43 7.97
C GLY A 142 -2.76 -6.34 6.94
N ASP A 143 -3.80 -5.80 6.35
CA ASP A 143 -3.67 -4.66 5.45
C ASP A 143 -3.28 -3.42 6.26
N ILE A 144 -2.16 -2.83 5.90
CA ILE A 144 -1.65 -1.60 6.50
C ILE A 144 -1.33 -0.58 5.41
N ASP A 145 -1.40 0.69 5.78
CA ASP A 145 -0.96 1.78 4.93
C ASP A 145 0.50 2.20 5.23
N ALA A 146 1.03 3.06 4.37
CA ALA A 146 2.41 3.52 4.49
C ALA A 146 2.66 4.34 5.77
N LEU A 147 1.68 5.07 6.28
CA LEU A 147 1.81 5.80 7.53
C LEU A 147 1.84 4.85 8.72
N GLN A 148 0.96 3.84 8.73
CA GLN A 148 0.94 2.82 9.78
C GLN A 148 2.29 2.09 9.87
N ALA A 149 2.91 1.76 8.74
CA ALA A 149 4.23 1.13 8.74
C ALA A 149 5.31 2.05 9.33
N VAL A 150 5.27 3.36 9.06
CA VAL A 150 6.16 4.32 9.70
C VAL A 150 5.91 4.41 11.21
N VAL A 151 4.65 4.36 11.65
CA VAL A 151 4.29 4.31 13.07
C VAL A 151 4.84 3.04 13.73
N MET A 152 4.76 1.88 13.07
CA MET A 152 5.37 0.64 13.55
C MET A 152 6.89 0.76 13.69
N ALA A 153 7.54 1.55 12.84
CA ALA A 153 8.96 1.88 12.95
C ALA A 153 9.28 2.96 14.02
N GLY A 154 8.33 3.25 14.92
CA GLY A 154 8.48 4.22 16.01
C GLY A 154 8.26 5.68 15.59
N GLY A 155 7.76 5.92 14.38
CA GLY A 155 7.48 7.24 13.84
C GLY A 155 8.70 7.93 13.23
N TYR A 156 8.48 9.15 12.76
CA TYR A 156 9.50 9.98 12.12
C TYR A 156 10.54 10.50 13.11
N LEU A 157 11.78 10.63 12.65
CA LEU A 157 12.77 11.48 13.31
C LEU A 157 12.47 12.96 13.03
N PRO A 158 12.94 13.90 13.88
CA PRO A 158 12.73 15.34 13.65
C PRO A 158 13.30 15.86 12.32
N SER A 159 14.30 15.17 11.77
CA SER A 159 14.91 15.46 10.48
C SER A 159 14.16 14.91 9.28
N ALA A 160 13.15 14.07 9.51
CA ALA A 160 12.41 13.39 8.46
C ALA A 160 11.54 14.32 7.62
N ARG A 161 11.39 14.00 6.35
CA ARG A 161 10.47 14.69 5.43
C ARG A 161 9.29 13.80 5.06
N SER A 162 8.21 13.93 5.79
CA SER A 162 6.98 13.16 5.60
C SER A 162 6.23 13.49 4.30
N ASN A 163 6.54 14.61 3.65
CA ASN A 163 5.89 15.01 2.39
C ASN A 163 6.54 14.43 1.11
N LYS A 164 7.57 13.61 1.25
CA LYS A 164 8.28 12.99 0.11
C LYS A 164 8.80 11.60 0.47
N VAL A 165 7.97 10.81 1.09
CA VAL A 165 8.29 9.42 1.42
C VAL A 165 8.25 8.57 0.17
N GLY A 166 9.26 7.74 -0.04
CA GLY A 166 9.32 6.82 -1.17
C GLY A 166 8.69 5.48 -0.82
N VAL A 167 7.83 4.98 -1.67
CA VAL A 167 7.38 3.58 -1.66
C VAL A 167 8.01 2.87 -2.84
N ILE A 168 8.74 1.80 -2.57
CA ILE A 168 9.38 0.95 -3.57
C ILE A 168 8.66 -0.38 -3.57
N ARG A 169 8.12 -0.76 -4.70
CA ARG A 169 7.36 -1.98 -4.90
C ARG A 169 7.97 -2.82 -6.01
N ARG A 170 7.93 -4.14 -5.87
CA ARG A 170 8.28 -5.04 -6.95
C ARG A 170 7.22 -4.95 -8.05
N GLY A 171 7.67 -4.66 -9.27
CA GLY A 171 6.86 -4.64 -10.47
C GLY A 171 7.00 -5.92 -11.30
N PRO A 172 6.25 -6.02 -12.39
CA PRO A 172 6.33 -7.13 -13.33
C PRO A 172 7.75 -7.33 -13.87
N GLY A 173 8.12 -8.58 -14.14
CA GLY A 173 9.42 -8.91 -14.71
C GLY A 173 10.62 -8.63 -13.79
N GLY A 174 10.41 -8.50 -12.47
CA GLY A 174 11.48 -8.23 -11.51
C GLY A 174 11.91 -6.76 -11.45
N THR A 175 11.22 -5.87 -12.14
CA THR A 175 11.43 -4.43 -12.06
C THR A 175 11.06 -3.90 -10.67
N ARG A 176 11.55 -2.72 -10.34
CA ARG A 176 11.14 -2.00 -9.13
C ARG A 176 10.43 -0.71 -9.52
N MET A 177 9.22 -0.56 -9.01
CA MET A 177 8.45 0.67 -9.14
C MET A 177 8.73 1.56 -7.94
N PHE A 178 8.91 2.84 -8.17
CA PHE A 178 9.05 3.85 -7.12
C PHE A 178 7.92 4.87 -7.22
N ARG A 179 7.32 5.20 -6.09
CA ARG A 179 6.35 6.27 -5.95
C ARG A 179 6.70 7.16 -4.77
N ALA A 180 6.83 8.47 -5.01
CA ALA A 180 6.90 9.43 -3.93
C ALA A 180 5.48 9.76 -3.46
N ILE A 181 5.25 9.73 -2.16
CA ILE A 181 3.96 9.96 -1.52
C ILE A 181 4.09 11.01 -0.42
N ASP A 182 3.01 11.72 -0.16
CA ASP A 182 2.91 12.66 0.95
C ASP A 182 2.21 11.97 2.13
N LEU A 183 2.92 11.77 3.22
CA LEU A 183 2.39 11.15 4.45
C LEU A 183 2.20 12.15 5.58
N ARG A 184 2.01 13.43 5.30
CA ARG A 184 1.69 14.42 6.33
C ARG A 184 0.29 14.17 6.90
N GLU A 185 0.14 14.24 8.21
CA GLU A 185 -1.09 13.89 8.94
C GLU A 185 -2.37 14.57 8.44
N ARG A 186 -2.26 15.77 7.86
CA ARG A 186 -3.44 16.55 7.41
C ARG A 186 -3.74 16.49 5.91
N ARG A 187 -2.81 16.02 5.10
CA ARG A 187 -2.93 15.99 3.63
C ARG A 187 -2.35 14.71 3.05
N GLY A 188 -2.07 13.75 3.91
CA GLY A 188 -1.39 12.53 3.52
C GLY A 188 -2.22 11.66 2.59
N GLU A 189 -1.54 11.06 1.65
CA GLU A 189 -2.13 10.03 0.81
C GLU A 189 -2.26 8.72 1.63
N VAL A 190 -3.40 8.08 1.54
CA VAL A 190 -3.56 6.71 2.05
C VAL A 190 -3.07 5.77 0.95
N VAL A 191 -1.95 5.11 1.21
CA VAL A 191 -1.35 4.17 0.26
C VAL A 191 -1.23 2.82 0.93
N ALA A 192 -2.09 1.89 0.53
CA ALA A 192 -2.07 0.52 1.00
C ALA A 192 -0.74 -0.16 0.59
N LEU A 193 -0.11 -0.79 1.55
CA LEU A 193 1.13 -1.53 1.33
C LEU A 193 0.84 -2.97 0.94
N ARG A 194 1.74 -3.49 0.13
CA ARG A 194 1.77 -4.91 -0.22
C ARG A 194 2.97 -5.58 0.41
N ARG A 195 2.90 -6.87 0.57
CA ARG A 195 4.03 -7.69 0.96
C ARG A 195 5.25 -7.38 0.09
N GLY A 196 6.39 -7.15 0.71
CA GLY A 196 7.63 -6.85 0.00
C GLY A 196 7.84 -5.37 -0.34
N ASP A 197 6.91 -4.49 0.01
CA ASP A 197 7.11 -3.07 -0.17
C ASP A 197 8.20 -2.56 0.77
N MET A 198 8.97 -1.59 0.27
CA MET A 198 9.96 -0.87 1.05
C MET A 198 9.56 0.60 1.14
N ILE A 199 9.52 1.11 2.37
CA ILE A 199 9.27 2.52 2.65
C ILE A 199 10.59 3.18 2.97
N TRP A 200 10.88 4.25 2.28
CA TRP A 200 12.06 5.06 2.51
C TRP A 200 11.66 6.48 2.90
N VAL A 201 12.07 6.90 4.11
CA VAL A 201 11.80 8.22 4.65
C VAL A 201 13.06 9.08 4.48
N PRO A 202 13.04 10.12 3.62
CA PRO A 202 14.21 10.95 3.36
C PRO A 202 14.44 11.97 4.47
N ARG A 203 15.69 12.38 4.62
CA ARG A 203 16.13 13.44 5.53
C ARG A 203 16.01 14.84 4.93
N SER A 204 16.41 15.02 3.69
CA SER A 204 16.48 16.31 3.03
C SER A 204 16.01 16.30 1.57
N THR A 205 16.32 17.31 0.79
CA THR A 205 15.82 17.57 -0.56
C THR A 205 16.22 16.53 -1.63
N LEU A 206 15.74 16.72 -2.85
CA LEU A 206 15.92 15.89 -4.05
C LEU A 206 17.33 15.30 -4.30
N GLY A 207 18.39 15.94 -3.79
CA GLY A 207 19.76 15.41 -3.93
C GLY A 207 20.01 14.09 -3.20
N GLU A 208 19.36 13.87 -2.06
CA GLU A 208 19.49 12.60 -1.33
C GLU A 208 18.69 11.47 -1.99
N LEU A 209 17.59 11.80 -2.65
CA LEU A 209 16.83 10.85 -3.45
C LEU A 209 17.70 10.29 -4.58
N ALA A 210 18.42 11.14 -5.28
CA ALA A 210 19.36 10.73 -6.33
C ALA A 210 20.51 9.86 -5.78
N ASN A 211 21.05 10.23 -4.62
CA ASN A 211 22.11 9.45 -3.94
C ASN A 211 21.57 8.09 -3.46
N PHE A 212 20.36 8.06 -2.92
CA PHE A 212 19.72 6.81 -2.53
C PHE A 212 19.53 5.87 -3.73
N PHE A 213 19.02 6.38 -4.85
CA PHE A 213 18.88 5.57 -6.06
C PHE A 213 20.23 5.08 -6.59
N THR A 214 21.26 5.91 -6.53
CA THR A 214 22.60 5.50 -6.93
C THR A 214 23.13 4.37 -6.04
N GLN A 215 22.90 4.45 -4.73
CA GLN A 215 23.32 3.40 -3.79
C GLN A 215 22.51 2.10 -3.96
N VAL A 216 21.19 2.21 -4.15
CA VAL A 216 20.32 1.04 -4.38
C VAL A 216 20.63 0.40 -5.73
N LYS A 217 20.89 1.20 -6.78
CA LYS A 217 21.32 0.70 -8.09
C LYS A 217 22.68 -0.01 -8.01
N ALA A 218 23.62 0.50 -7.22
CA ALA A 218 24.92 -0.13 -7.02
C ALA A 218 24.82 -1.44 -6.21
N ALA A 219 23.88 -1.53 -5.27
CA ALA A 219 23.66 -2.72 -4.45
C ALA A 219 22.82 -3.80 -5.14
N LEU A 220 21.99 -3.43 -6.10
CA LEU A 220 21.04 -4.33 -6.78
C LEU A 220 21.06 -4.01 -8.29
N PRO A 221 21.64 -4.88 -9.13
CA PRO A 221 21.70 -4.67 -10.57
C PRO A 221 20.34 -4.93 -11.25
N VAL A 222 19.35 -4.11 -10.93
CA VAL A 222 17.99 -4.19 -11.48
C VAL A 222 17.60 -2.85 -12.09
N GLY A 223 16.89 -2.86 -13.21
CA GLY A 223 16.36 -1.67 -13.84
C GLY A 223 15.29 -0.99 -12.94
N PHE A 224 15.35 0.32 -12.84
CA PHE A 224 14.35 1.11 -12.13
C PHE A 224 13.48 1.89 -13.10
N ASN A 225 12.18 1.74 -12.95
CA ASN A 225 11.21 2.64 -13.55
C ASN A 225 10.60 3.48 -12.41
N TYR A 226 10.61 4.78 -12.53
CA TYR A 226 9.99 5.65 -11.53
C TYR A 226 9.01 6.62 -12.16
N THR A 227 8.02 7.01 -11.38
CA THR A 227 7.00 7.95 -11.81
C THR A 227 7.12 9.23 -10.97
N ILE A 228 7.37 10.36 -11.61
CA ILE A 228 7.29 11.68 -10.99
C ILE A 228 6.16 12.41 -11.69
N ASN A 229 5.18 12.91 -10.92
CA ASN A 229 4.01 13.65 -11.44
C ASN A 229 3.25 12.90 -12.55
N GLY A 230 3.12 11.57 -12.42
CA GLY A 230 2.37 10.75 -13.38
C GLY A 230 3.10 10.42 -14.69
N GLN A 231 4.37 10.83 -14.84
CA GLN A 231 5.17 10.48 -16.01
C GLN A 231 6.22 9.42 -15.67
N TYR A 232 6.31 8.38 -16.52
CA TYR A 232 7.31 7.33 -16.40
C TYR A 232 8.66 7.82 -16.93
N GLN A 233 9.71 7.59 -16.16
CA GLN A 233 11.08 7.80 -16.59
C GLN A 233 11.87 6.50 -16.40
N GLN A 234 12.62 6.10 -17.43
CA GLN A 234 13.50 4.94 -17.44
C GLN A 234 14.96 5.41 -17.37
N PHE A 235 15.76 4.73 -16.55
CA PHE A 235 17.22 4.83 -16.56
C PHE A 235 17.87 3.50 -16.85
#